data_6cb31240af10a728436115aef08cdf52
#
_entry.id   6cb31240af10a728436115aef08cdf52
#
_cell.length_a   1.000
_cell.length_b   1.000
_cell.length_c   1.000
_cell.angle_alpha   90.00
_cell.angle_beta   90.00
_cell.angle_gamma   90.00
#
_symmetry.space_group_name_H-M   'P 1'
#
loop_
_entity.id
_entity.type
_entity.pdbx_description
1 polymer ?
#
loop_
_entity_poly.entity_id
_entity_poly.type
_entity_poly.pdbx_seq_one_letter_code
_entity_poly.pdbx_strand_id
1 'polypeptide(L)'
;MTDVYQHIECRWCHGQSPATSTSCDRCGAPLDIRDSVTEGGWRQAPQIRDLTEIQSGSSVYQLDGTVVPIAEVNLGEGERVFFEHHVMLWKDEHTAMSVMDMPGGAKRILAGMPFVLSVATGPGRVAFSRDAPGEIVMLPIDPGVRLHVREHAMIVASANLGYSFEKVQGLKAMLAAGTGMYLDSFTAGDQPGLLVLHGYGNVFERTLAEGETVQVEPGGFLYKDAAVTFDISTQKLDTGGGQGLQAAKGLASRGFAGLKAARSLMKGGDGLAGVLSSGGLQTAAAALTGPGITLMRLTGPGRVGIQSMYMEHGAA
;
A
#
# COMPACT_ATOMS: atom_id res chain seq x y z
N MET A 1 2.51 21.98 -24.97
CA MET A 1 2.67 20.94 -23.95
C MET A 1 3.06 21.70 -22.70
N THR A 2 2.13 21.88 -21.79
CA THR A 2 2.43 22.50 -20.47
C THR A 2 3.26 21.50 -19.69
N ASP A 3 4.45 21.93 -19.26
CA ASP A 3 5.31 21.15 -18.39
C ASP A 3 4.53 20.77 -17.13
N VAL A 4 4.20 19.50 -17.00
CA VAL A 4 3.48 18.93 -15.86
C VAL A 4 4.36 18.98 -14.59
N TYR A 5 5.68 19.12 -14.76
CA TYR A 5 6.64 19.15 -13.68
C TYR A 5 7.25 20.55 -13.58
N GLN A 6 7.13 21.15 -12.41
CA GLN A 6 7.65 22.50 -12.17
C GLN A 6 9.11 22.48 -11.71
N HIS A 7 9.52 21.49 -10.94
CA HIS A 7 10.86 21.40 -10.37
C HIS A 7 11.34 19.96 -10.17
N ILE A 8 12.63 19.83 -9.99
CA ILE A 8 13.32 18.60 -9.61
C ILE A 8 13.92 18.82 -8.24
N GLU A 9 13.71 17.90 -7.31
CA GLU A 9 14.38 17.88 -6.01
C GLU A 9 15.69 17.12 -6.12
N CYS A 10 16.78 17.77 -5.73
CA CYS A 10 18.10 17.15 -5.75
C CYS A 10 18.22 16.08 -4.64
N ARG A 11 18.51 14.85 -5.02
CA ARG A 11 18.70 13.73 -4.08
C ARG A 11 19.86 13.89 -3.09
N TRP A 12 20.80 14.82 -3.37
CA TRP A 12 21.98 15.02 -2.56
C TRP A 12 21.84 16.12 -1.52
N CYS A 13 21.20 17.23 -1.88
CA CYS A 13 21.08 18.39 -0.99
C CYS A 13 19.66 18.84 -0.74
N HIS A 14 18.67 18.13 -1.31
CA HIS A 14 17.24 18.43 -1.28
C HIS A 14 16.88 19.86 -1.74
N GLY A 15 17.81 20.50 -2.49
CA GLY A 15 17.52 21.77 -3.15
C GLY A 15 16.65 21.55 -4.39
N GLN A 16 15.73 22.48 -4.62
CA GLN A 16 14.87 22.46 -5.81
C GLN A 16 15.55 23.21 -6.96
N SER A 17 15.42 22.68 -8.16
CA SER A 17 15.89 23.27 -9.41
C SER A 17 14.78 23.18 -10.46
N PRO A 18 14.74 24.07 -11.48
CA PRO A 18 13.78 23.97 -12.57
C PRO A 18 13.80 22.59 -13.23
N ALA A 19 12.64 22.10 -13.68
CA ALA A 19 12.52 20.78 -14.33
C ALA A 19 13.35 20.65 -15.60
N THR A 20 13.80 21.74 -16.18
CA THR A 20 14.68 21.80 -17.37
C THR A 20 16.16 21.75 -17.01
N SER A 21 16.54 21.84 -15.74
CA SER A 21 17.93 21.83 -15.30
C SER A 21 18.53 20.42 -15.37
N THR A 22 19.76 20.31 -15.82
CA THR A 22 20.52 19.04 -15.83
C THR A 22 21.46 18.91 -14.63
N SER A 23 21.61 19.99 -13.85
CA SER A 23 22.40 20.03 -12.62
C SER A 23 21.71 20.87 -11.57
N CYS A 24 21.93 20.53 -10.31
CA CYS A 24 21.36 21.23 -9.16
C CYS A 24 21.96 22.63 -9.01
N ASP A 25 21.11 23.65 -8.97
CA ASP A 25 21.52 25.05 -8.81
C ASP A 25 22.21 25.32 -7.46
N ARG A 26 21.96 24.47 -6.46
CA ARG A 26 22.50 24.61 -5.12
C ARG A 26 23.83 23.90 -4.89
N CYS A 27 24.00 22.66 -5.39
CA CYS A 27 25.19 21.86 -5.10
C CYS A 27 25.94 21.36 -6.36
N GLY A 28 25.42 21.66 -7.55
CA GLY A 28 26.02 21.24 -8.83
C GLY A 28 25.90 19.77 -9.17
N ALA A 29 25.24 18.96 -8.33
CA ALA A 29 25.06 17.54 -8.61
C ALA A 29 24.16 17.32 -9.85
N PRO A 30 24.38 16.27 -10.64
CA PRO A 30 23.52 15.95 -11.76
C PRO A 30 22.10 15.66 -11.31
N LEU A 31 21.13 16.19 -12.03
CA LEU A 31 19.70 15.97 -11.79
C LEU A 31 19.17 14.91 -12.74
N ASP A 32 18.22 14.13 -12.24
CA ASP A 32 17.49 13.13 -13.01
C ASP A 32 16.05 13.59 -13.17
N ILE A 33 15.51 13.53 -14.38
CA ILE A 33 14.10 13.88 -14.65
C ILE A 33 13.13 13.06 -13.79
N ARG A 34 13.53 11.88 -13.34
CA ARG A 34 12.75 11.03 -12.43
C ARG A 34 12.61 11.61 -11.01
N ASP A 35 13.46 12.56 -10.64
CA ASP A 35 13.34 13.27 -9.36
C ASP A 35 12.41 14.50 -9.47
N SER A 36 11.65 14.59 -10.58
CA SER A 36 10.68 15.66 -10.81
C SER A 36 9.49 15.57 -9.85
N VAL A 37 9.06 16.74 -9.40
CA VAL A 37 7.90 16.88 -8.51
C VAL A 37 6.77 17.54 -9.30
N THR A 38 5.58 16.96 -9.25
CA THR A 38 4.38 17.52 -9.88
C THR A 38 3.92 18.78 -9.16
N GLU A 39 3.06 19.59 -9.80
CA GLU A 39 2.43 20.75 -9.14
C GLU A 39 1.68 20.36 -7.87
N GLY A 40 1.12 19.16 -7.80
CA GLY A 40 0.47 18.61 -6.61
C GLY A 40 1.43 18.14 -5.52
N GLY A 41 2.75 18.32 -5.70
CA GLY A 41 3.78 17.91 -4.72
C GLY A 41 4.08 16.42 -4.70
N TRP A 42 3.60 15.65 -5.67
CA TRP A 42 3.89 14.22 -5.79
C TRP A 42 5.16 14.00 -6.60
N ARG A 43 6.03 13.12 -6.11
CA ARG A 43 7.18 12.60 -6.85
C ARG A 43 7.07 11.10 -6.99
N GLN A 44 7.62 10.57 -8.08
CA GLN A 44 7.78 9.13 -8.20
C GLN A 44 8.75 8.66 -7.11
N ALA A 45 8.40 7.61 -6.39
CA ALA A 45 9.29 7.04 -5.39
C ALA A 45 10.61 6.63 -6.04
N PRO A 46 11.76 6.80 -5.37
CA PRO A 46 13.05 6.45 -5.94
C PRO A 46 13.04 4.99 -6.37
N GLN A 47 13.15 4.76 -7.67
CA GLN A 47 13.38 3.43 -8.21
C GLN A 47 14.85 3.12 -8.04
N ILE A 48 15.14 2.13 -7.24
CA ILE A 48 16.45 1.51 -7.20
C ILE A 48 16.50 0.62 -8.43
N ARG A 49 17.10 1.12 -9.49
CA ARG A 49 17.20 0.39 -10.76
C ARG A 49 18.55 -0.28 -10.87
N ASP A 50 18.49 -1.47 -11.46
CA ASP A 50 19.57 -2.21 -12.09
C ASP A 50 20.85 -2.30 -11.28
N LEU A 51 20.99 -3.39 -10.56
CA LEU A 51 22.21 -3.80 -9.85
C LEU A 51 22.61 -2.90 -8.66
N THR A 52 21.76 -1.97 -8.24
CA THR A 52 22.02 -1.22 -7.00
C THR A 52 21.83 -2.15 -5.82
N GLU A 53 22.90 -2.39 -5.11
CA GLU A 53 22.90 -3.14 -3.87
C GLU A 53 22.62 -2.20 -2.70
N ILE A 54 21.64 -2.56 -1.87
CA ILE A 54 21.43 -1.91 -0.58
C ILE A 54 21.86 -2.85 0.51
N GLN A 55 22.81 -2.41 1.31
CA GLN A 55 23.24 -3.15 2.48
C GLN A 55 22.38 -2.81 3.69
N SER A 56 21.88 -3.83 4.38
CA SER A 56 21.21 -3.71 5.68
C SER A 56 21.74 -4.80 6.61
N GLY A 57 22.44 -4.41 7.67
CA GLY A 57 23.22 -5.34 8.46
C GLY A 57 24.33 -5.98 7.63
N SER A 58 24.46 -7.29 7.68
CA SER A 58 25.35 -8.07 6.79
C SER A 58 24.65 -8.65 5.57
N SER A 59 23.39 -8.29 5.33
CA SER A 59 22.61 -8.71 4.17
C SER A 59 22.64 -7.67 3.07
N VAL A 60 22.55 -8.13 1.82
CA VAL A 60 22.53 -7.30 0.62
C VAL A 60 21.23 -7.53 -0.11
N TYR A 61 20.52 -6.45 -0.42
CA TYR A 61 19.27 -6.45 -1.16
C TYR A 61 19.50 -5.89 -2.56
N GLN A 62 18.98 -6.56 -3.55
CA GLN A 62 19.08 -6.17 -4.96
C GLN A 62 17.70 -6.22 -5.62
N LEU A 63 17.41 -5.23 -6.46
CA LEU A 63 16.21 -5.22 -7.29
C LEU A 63 16.56 -5.50 -8.74
N ASP A 64 15.75 -6.30 -9.41
CA ASP A 64 15.88 -6.61 -10.82
C ASP A 64 14.50 -6.66 -11.50
N GLY A 65 14.46 -6.31 -12.78
CA GLY A 65 13.23 -6.29 -13.57
C GLY A 65 12.45 -4.97 -13.48
N THR A 66 11.62 -4.71 -14.49
CA THR A 66 10.94 -3.42 -14.65
C THR A 66 9.42 -3.51 -14.61
N VAL A 67 8.81 -4.61 -15.01
CA VAL A 67 7.35 -4.76 -15.09
C VAL A 67 6.82 -5.50 -13.87
N VAL A 68 7.42 -6.63 -13.57
CA VAL A 68 7.19 -7.42 -12.36
C VAL A 68 8.56 -7.63 -11.71
N PRO A 69 9.02 -6.69 -10.89
CA PRO A 69 10.38 -6.72 -10.36
C PRO A 69 10.56 -7.82 -9.31
N ILE A 70 11.80 -8.24 -9.16
CA ILE A 70 12.23 -9.22 -8.17
C ILE A 70 13.09 -8.49 -7.14
N ALA A 71 12.84 -8.77 -5.85
CA ALA A 71 13.75 -8.40 -4.77
C ALA A 71 14.56 -9.66 -4.37
N GLU A 72 15.84 -9.66 -4.64
CA GLU A 72 16.78 -10.69 -4.18
C GLU A 72 17.46 -10.21 -2.90
N VAL A 73 17.54 -11.10 -1.92
CA VAL A 73 18.23 -10.82 -0.64
C VAL A 73 19.30 -11.88 -0.44
N ASN A 74 20.56 -11.44 -0.41
CA ASN A 74 21.67 -12.27 0.00
C ASN A 74 21.87 -12.09 1.51
N LEU A 75 21.42 -13.07 2.28
CA LEU A 75 21.43 -13.05 3.75
C LEU A 75 22.84 -13.40 4.27
N GLY A 76 23.37 -12.53 5.11
CA GLY A 76 24.56 -12.83 5.91
C GLY A 76 24.32 -13.93 6.92
N GLU A 77 25.40 -14.44 7.54
CA GLU A 77 25.31 -15.47 8.56
C GLU A 77 24.48 -15.00 9.77
N GLY A 78 23.44 -15.77 10.10
CA GLY A 78 22.52 -15.46 11.20
C GLY A 78 21.52 -14.34 10.93
N GLU A 79 21.66 -13.61 9.81
CA GLU A 79 20.69 -12.60 9.41
C GLU A 79 19.35 -13.23 9.03
N ARG A 80 18.29 -12.51 9.32
CA ARG A 80 16.94 -13.00 9.08
C ARG A 80 16.08 -11.92 8.43
N VAL A 81 15.16 -12.37 7.59
CA VAL A 81 14.08 -11.57 7.02
C VAL A 81 12.75 -12.27 7.21
N PHE A 82 11.67 -11.52 7.34
CA PHE A 82 10.33 -12.08 7.35
C PHE A 82 9.49 -11.54 6.18
N PHE A 83 8.53 -12.34 5.74
CA PHE A 83 7.74 -12.08 4.54
C PHE A 83 6.44 -12.89 4.53
N GLU A 84 5.48 -12.49 3.69
CA GLU A 84 4.29 -13.28 3.43
C GLU A 84 4.65 -14.49 2.54
N HIS A 85 4.21 -15.69 2.89
CA HIS A 85 4.68 -16.94 2.25
C HIS A 85 4.46 -16.98 0.72
N HIS A 86 3.45 -16.30 0.21
CA HIS A 86 3.08 -16.31 -1.20
C HIS A 86 3.93 -15.40 -2.10
N VAL A 87 4.80 -14.56 -1.53
CA VAL A 87 5.67 -13.67 -2.31
C VAL A 87 7.05 -14.27 -2.59
N MET A 88 7.40 -15.40 -1.96
CA MET A 88 8.69 -16.05 -2.19
C MET A 88 8.71 -16.72 -3.57
N LEU A 89 9.71 -16.36 -4.38
CA LEU A 89 9.90 -16.91 -5.72
C LEU A 89 10.84 -18.12 -5.70
N TRP A 90 12.00 -17.98 -5.07
CA TRP A 90 12.98 -19.06 -4.91
C TRP A 90 13.94 -18.77 -3.74
N LYS A 91 14.66 -19.78 -3.30
CA LYS A 91 15.72 -19.69 -2.30
C LYS A 91 16.84 -20.67 -2.59
N ASP A 92 18.03 -20.44 -2.08
CA ASP A 92 19.11 -21.43 -2.04
C ASP A 92 18.71 -22.62 -1.16
N GLU A 93 19.14 -23.83 -1.51
CA GLU A 93 18.76 -25.07 -0.81
C GLU A 93 19.07 -25.01 0.69
N HIS A 94 20.21 -24.45 1.05
CA HIS A 94 20.69 -24.39 2.44
C HIS A 94 20.15 -23.21 3.25
N THR A 95 19.43 -22.26 2.64
CA THR A 95 18.77 -21.17 3.38
C THR A 95 17.68 -21.75 4.29
N ALA A 96 17.79 -21.53 5.58
CA ALA A 96 16.86 -22.09 6.56
C ALA A 96 15.53 -21.33 6.53
N MET A 97 14.42 -22.06 6.69
CA MET A 97 13.07 -21.50 6.72
C MET A 97 12.38 -21.84 8.04
N SER A 98 11.66 -20.88 8.57
CA SER A 98 10.82 -21.04 9.76
C SER A 98 9.58 -20.18 9.68
N VAL A 99 8.73 -20.27 10.68
CA VAL A 99 7.55 -19.43 10.86
C VAL A 99 7.87 -18.35 11.88
N MET A 100 7.42 -17.12 11.63
CA MET A 100 7.56 -16.04 12.61
C MET A 100 6.69 -16.32 13.83
N ASP A 101 7.31 -16.33 15.02
CA ASP A 101 6.57 -16.40 16.28
C ASP A 101 5.91 -15.03 16.54
N MET A 102 4.59 -14.99 16.44
CA MET A 102 3.83 -13.76 16.62
C MET A 102 2.98 -13.84 17.91
N PRO A 103 3.26 -12.98 18.89
CA PRO A 103 2.37 -12.83 20.02
C PRO A 103 0.95 -12.48 19.57
N GLY A 104 -0.03 -13.30 19.93
CA GLY A 104 -1.43 -13.08 19.57
C GLY A 104 -1.88 -13.70 18.23
N GLY A 105 -1.12 -14.63 17.66
CA GLY A 105 -1.48 -15.35 16.41
C GLY A 105 -2.89 -15.95 16.43
N ALA A 106 -3.36 -16.44 17.57
CA ALA A 106 -4.72 -16.91 17.75
C ALA A 106 -5.78 -15.81 17.51
N LYS A 107 -5.50 -14.55 17.88
CA LYS A 107 -6.39 -13.42 17.61
C LYS A 107 -6.48 -13.06 16.13
N ARG A 108 -5.40 -13.30 15.37
CA ARG A 108 -5.38 -13.09 13.92
C ARG A 108 -6.23 -14.12 13.19
N ILE A 109 -6.13 -15.39 13.58
CA ILE A 109 -6.94 -16.48 13.01
C ILE A 109 -8.42 -16.21 13.29
N LEU A 110 -8.77 -15.77 14.51
CA LEU A 110 -10.14 -15.36 14.86
C LEU A 110 -10.61 -14.10 14.11
N ALA A 111 -9.69 -13.23 13.69
CA ALA A 111 -9.99 -12.05 12.88
C ALA A 111 -10.14 -12.37 11.38
N GLY A 112 -10.04 -13.64 10.98
CA GLY A 112 -10.11 -14.06 9.58
C GLY A 112 -8.86 -13.74 8.77
N MET A 113 -7.74 -13.47 9.43
CA MET A 113 -6.44 -13.23 8.79
C MET A 113 -5.56 -14.49 8.87
N PRO A 114 -5.58 -15.34 7.83
CA PRO A 114 -4.84 -16.61 7.85
C PRO A 114 -3.34 -16.44 7.56
N PHE A 115 -2.73 -15.28 7.86
CA PHE A 115 -1.35 -15.02 7.51
C PHE A 115 -0.37 -15.59 8.51
N VAL A 116 0.39 -16.54 8.01
CA VAL A 116 1.63 -17.00 8.60
C VAL A 116 2.77 -16.22 7.93
N LEU A 117 3.47 -15.38 8.70
CA LEU A 117 4.71 -14.79 8.21
C LEU A 117 5.80 -15.84 8.26
N SER A 118 6.46 -16.01 7.14
CA SER A 118 7.63 -16.90 7.00
C SER A 118 8.90 -16.11 7.32
N VAL A 119 9.92 -16.83 7.81
CA VAL A 119 11.24 -16.27 8.12
C VAL A 119 12.27 -17.05 7.34
N ALA A 120 13.12 -16.36 6.58
CA ALA A 120 14.33 -16.90 6.01
C ALA A 120 15.53 -16.51 6.88
N THR A 121 16.42 -17.47 7.12
CA THR A 121 17.64 -17.26 7.90
C THR A 121 18.86 -17.65 7.08
N GLY A 122 19.83 -16.72 6.97
CA GLY A 122 21.10 -16.93 6.28
C GLY A 122 22.06 -17.90 6.98
N PRO A 123 23.16 -18.25 6.31
CA PRO A 123 23.58 -17.65 5.03
C PRO A 123 22.81 -18.22 3.84
N GLY A 124 22.77 -17.43 2.75
CA GLY A 124 22.21 -17.84 1.47
C GLY A 124 21.25 -16.81 0.87
N ARG A 125 20.78 -17.07 -0.34
CA ARG A 125 19.93 -16.14 -1.08
C ARG A 125 18.47 -16.57 -1.07
N VAL A 126 17.61 -15.57 -1.11
CA VAL A 126 16.16 -15.74 -1.26
C VAL A 126 15.62 -14.62 -2.14
N ALA A 127 14.73 -14.92 -3.05
CA ALA A 127 14.12 -13.95 -3.94
C ALA A 127 12.61 -13.90 -3.78
N PHE A 128 12.08 -12.70 -3.94
CA PHE A 128 10.69 -12.36 -3.74
C PHE A 128 10.15 -11.62 -4.95
N SER A 129 8.88 -11.82 -5.26
CA SER A 129 8.16 -11.10 -6.30
C SER A 129 6.68 -11.05 -5.99
N ARG A 130 5.94 -10.31 -6.80
CA ARG A 130 4.47 -10.23 -6.75
C ARG A 130 3.89 -10.76 -8.05
N ASP A 131 2.61 -11.09 -8.01
CA ASP A 131 1.83 -11.63 -9.12
C ASP A 131 1.22 -10.56 -10.04
N ALA A 132 1.65 -9.32 -9.91
CA ALA A 132 1.12 -8.20 -10.70
C ALA A 132 2.20 -7.17 -11.05
N PRO A 133 2.01 -6.43 -12.16
CA PRO A 133 2.87 -5.31 -12.52
C PRO A 133 2.92 -4.24 -11.45
N GLY A 134 4.11 -3.70 -11.21
CA GLY A 134 4.27 -2.65 -10.21
C GLY A 134 5.72 -2.29 -9.95
N GLU A 135 5.91 -1.49 -8.92
CA GLU A 135 7.22 -1.07 -8.46
C GLU A 135 7.51 -1.62 -7.06
N ILE A 136 8.76 -2.03 -6.85
CA ILE A 136 9.25 -2.35 -5.51
C ILE A 136 9.90 -1.08 -4.93
N VAL A 137 9.47 -0.73 -3.72
CA VAL A 137 10.00 0.40 -2.96
C VAL A 137 10.69 -0.13 -1.72
N MET A 138 11.94 0.30 -1.50
CA MET A 138 12.71 0.00 -0.31
C MET A 138 12.67 1.19 0.64
N LEU A 139 12.12 0.99 1.83
CA LEU A 139 11.93 2.02 2.84
C LEU A 139 12.80 1.70 4.05
N PRO A 140 13.88 2.46 4.27
CA PRO A 140 14.57 2.42 5.55
C PRO A 140 13.67 2.97 6.64
N ILE A 141 13.62 2.30 7.78
CA ILE A 141 12.88 2.71 8.97
C ILE A 141 13.89 2.91 10.09
N ASP A 142 14.04 4.16 10.51
CA ASP A 142 14.95 4.53 11.59
C ASP A 142 14.39 4.16 12.97
N PRO A 143 15.24 4.01 13.99
CA PRO A 143 14.82 3.76 15.36
C PRO A 143 13.76 4.76 15.84
N GLY A 144 12.68 4.23 16.41
CA GLY A 144 11.56 5.02 16.91
C GLY A 144 10.58 5.48 15.84
N VAL A 145 10.87 5.29 14.56
CA VAL A 145 9.94 5.56 13.47
C VAL A 145 8.97 4.40 13.31
N ARG A 146 7.70 4.75 13.08
CA ARG A 146 6.65 3.79 12.76
C ARG A 146 6.00 4.12 11.43
N LEU A 147 5.84 3.12 10.61
CA LEU A 147 5.19 3.19 9.31
C LEU A 147 3.93 2.33 9.30
N HIS A 148 2.84 2.86 8.76
CA HIS A 148 1.62 2.11 8.50
C HIS A 148 1.50 1.83 7.01
N VAL A 149 1.25 0.59 6.68
CA VAL A 149 1.28 0.07 5.31
C VAL A 149 -0.05 -0.61 5.00
N ARG A 150 -0.48 -0.51 3.77
CA ARG A 150 -1.62 -1.27 3.26
C ARG A 150 -1.40 -2.77 3.47
N GLU A 151 -2.43 -3.45 3.88
CA GLU A 151 -2.46 -4.92 3.98
C GLU A 151 -2.00 -5.56 2.65
N HIS A 152 -1.15 -6.58 2.73
CA HIS A 152 -0.57 -7.30 1.60
C HIS A 152 0.39 -6.51 0.68
N ALA A 153 0.86 -5.35 1.08
CA ALA A 153 1.87 -4.63 0.29
C ALA A 153 3.31 -5.04 0.63
N MET A 154 3.52 -5.67 1.79
CA MET A 154 4.85 -6.13 2.19
C MET A 154 5.34 -7.26 1.28
N ILE A 155 6.56 -7.11 0.78
CA ILE A 155 7.33 -8.16 0.11
C ILE A 155 8.22 -8.86 1.15
N VAL A 156 9.12 -8.11 1.74
CA VAL A 156 10.06 -8.61 2.74
C VAL A 156 10.45 -7.51 3.70
N ALA A 157 10.72 -7.87 4.94
CA ALA A 157 11.19 -6.97 5.97
C ALA A 157 12.38 -7.58 6.73
N SER A 158 13.35 -6.76 7.11
CA SER A 158 14.44 -7.18 7.97
C SER A 158 13.94 -7.55 9.36
N ALA A 159 14.51 -8.58 9.99
CA ALA A 159 13.98 -9.15 11.23
C ALA A 159 14.10 -8.24 12.47
N ASN A 160 14.86 -7.15 12.39
CA ASN A 160 14.94 -6.13 13.43
C ASN A 160 13.76 -5.14 13.41
N LEU A 161 12.86 -5.25 12.42
CA LEU A 161 11.59 -4.54 12.43
C LEU A 161 10.55 -5.30 13.25
N GLY A 162 9.94 -4.59 14.21
CA GLY A 162 8.74 -5.06 14.90
C GLY A 162 7.54 -4.95 13.96
N TYR A 163 6.72 -6.01 13.92
CA TYR A 163 5.50 -6.08 13.13
C TYR A 163 4.27 -6.13 14.03
N SER A 164 3.29 -5.34 13.71
CA SER A 164 1.94 -5.39 14.30
C SER A 164 0.91 -4.99 13.23
N PHE A 165 -0.36 -4.99 13.59
CA PHE A 165 -1.42 -4.51 12.70
C PHE A 165 -2.43 -3.69 13.50
N GLU A 166 -3.03 -2.72 12.85
CA GLU A 166 -4.03 -1.83 13.45
C GLU A 166 -5.34 -1.92 12.67
N LYS A 167 -6.43 -2.06 13.41
CA LYS A 167 -7.76 -2.04 12.80
C LYS A 167 -8.13 -0.62 12.43
N VAL A 168 -8.51 -0.44 11.17
CA VAL A 168 -8.99 0.85 10.70
C VAL A 168 -10.36 1.16 11.28
N GLN A 169 -10.51 2.34 11.89
CA GLN A 169 -11.81 2.83 12.35
C GLN A 169 -12.62 3.38 11.16
N GLY A 170 -13.93 3.16 11.16
CA GLY A 170 -14.77 3.53 10.01
C GLY A 170 -15.14 2.36 9.10
N LEU A 171 -15.11 1.15 9.63
CA LEU A 171 -15.26 -0.16 8.99
C LEU A 171 -16.28 -0.24 7.84
N LYS A 172 -17.43 0.43 7.97
CA LYS A 172 -18.50 0.35 6.94
C LYS A 172 -18.09 1.02 5.63
N ALA A 173 -17.34 2.11 5.70
CA ALA A 173 -16.88 2.84 4.52
C ALA A 173 -15.70 2.12 3.83
N MET A 174 -14.82 1.47 4.60
CA MET A 174 -13.67 0.76 4.05
C MET A 174 -14.03 -0.59 3.42
N LEU A 175 -14.95 -1.33 4.00
CA LEU A 175 -15.54 -2.53 3.36
C LEU A 175 -16.20 -2.18 2.01
N ALA A 176 -16.79 -0.99 1.92
CA ALA A 176 -17.34 -0.47 0.68
C ALA A 176 -16.29 -0.10 -0.36
N ALA A 177 -15.09 0.27 0.08
CA ALA A 177 -13.99 0.72 -0.77
C ALA A 177 -12.99 -0.41 -1.15
N GLY A 178 -13.17 -1.63 -0.65
CA GLY A 178 -12.33 -2.78 -1.00
C GLY A 178 -10.87 -2.71 -0.50
N THR A 179 -10.57 -1.90 0.52
CA THR A 179 -9.19 -1.60 0.96
C THR A 179 -8.69 -2.45 2.12
N GLY A 180 -9.46 -3.44 2.57
CA GLY A 180 -9.13 -4.20 3.78
C GLY A 180 -9.57 -3.51 5.07
N MET A 181 -9.43 -4.24 6.18
CA MET A 181 -9.86 -3.78 7.51
C MET A 181 -8.71 -3.35 8.41
N TYR A 182 -7.48 -3.58 7.97
CA TYR A 182 -6.30 -3.43 8.78
C TYR A 182 -5.18 -2.70 8.02
N LEU A 183 -4.32 -2.06 8.77
CA LEU A 183 -3.03 -1.57 8.30
C LEU A 183 -1.93 -2.35 9.00
N ASP A 184 -0.98 -2.83 8.24
CA ASP A 184 0.25 -3.38 8.80
C ASP A 184 1.09 -2.25 9.38
N SER A 185 1.69 -2.47 10.53
CA SER A 185 2.48 -1.49 11.26
C SER A 185 3.89 -2.03 11.50
N PHE A 186 4.88 -1.29 11.02
CA PHE A 186 6.30 -1.63 11.16
C PHE A 186 7.00 -0.57 12.01
N THR A 187 7.84 -1.02 12.93
CA THR A 187 8.59 -0.12 13.84
C THR A 187 10.01 -0.66 13.97
N ALA A 188 11.01 0.19 13.76
CA ALA A 188 12.37 -0.18 14.07
C ALA A 188 12.62 -0.14 15.58
N GLY A 189 13.37 -1.10 16.10
CA GLY A 189 13.85 -1.13 17.47
C GLY A 189 15.04 -0.18 17.66
N ASP A 190 16.13 -0.68 18.24
CA ASP A 190 17.35 0.11 18.50
C ASP A 190 18.23 0.29 17.26
N GLN A 191 18.00 -0.50 16.22
CA GLN A 191 18.72 -0.44 14.95
C GLN A 191 17.78 -0.14 13.80
N PRO A 192 18.22 0.60 12.77
CA PRO A 192 17.41 0.84 11.58
C PRO A 192 17.12 -0.47 10.87
N GLY A 193 15.92 -0.59 10.31
CA GLY A 193 15.49 -1.75 9.52
C GLY A 193 15.12 -1.36 8.10
N LEU A 194 15.02 -2.36 7.23
CA LEU A 194 14.61 -2.18 5.85
C LEU A 194 13.29 -2.90 5.60
N LEU A 195 12.32 -2.15 5.07
CA LEU A 195 11.03 -2.64 4.62
C LEU A 195 10.94 -2.54 3.10
N VAL A 196 10.60 -3.63 2.45
CA VAL A 196 10.42 -3.70 1.00
C VAL A 196 8.95 -3.89 0.72
N LEU A 197 8.38 -2.97 -0.04
CA LEU A 197 6.97 -2.96 -0.44
C LEU A 197 6.82 -3.13 -1.94
N HIS A 198 5.69 -3.70 -2.35
CA HIS A 198 5.23 -3.65 -3.73
C HIS A 198 4.02 -2.72 -3.83
N GLY A 199 4.10 -1.75 -4.73
CA GLY A 199 2.96 -0.94 -5.15
C GLY A 199 2.52 -1.33 -6.57
N TYR A 200 1.23 -1.44 -6.79
CA TYR A 200 0.68 -1.73 -8.13
C TYR A 200 0.84 -0.52 -9.06
N GLY A 201 1.39 -0.74 -10.24
CA GLY A 201 1.77 0.33 -11.15
C GLY A 201 2.97 1.13 -10.64
N ASN A 202 2.90 2.45 -10.75
CA ASN A 202 3.94 3.34 -10.24
C ASN A 202 3.63 3.78 -8.81
N VAL A 203 4.67 3.99 -8.01
CA VAL A 203 4.56 4.48 -6.64
C VAL A 203 4.97 5.95 -6.59
N PHE A 204 4.14 6.76 -5.94
CA PHE A 204 4.40 8.17 -5.72
C PHE A 204 4.39 8.49 -4.23
N GLU A 205 5.25 9.39 -3.82
CA GLU A 205 5.36 9.85 -2.44
C GLU A 205 5.13 11.37 -2.36
N ARG A 206 4.49 11.80 -1.28
CA ARG A 206 4.34 13.20 -0.92
C ARG A 206 4.55 13.37 0.57
N THR A 207 5.32 14.40 0.94
CA THR A 207 5.45 14.82 2.34
C THR A 207 4.43 15.91 2.61
N LEU A 208 3.56 15.68 3.59
CA LEU A 208 2.56 16.63 4.03
C LEU A 208 3.13 17.47 5.19
N ALA A 209 2.95 18.78 5.13
CA ALA A 209 3.21 19.66 6.24
C ALA A 209 2.17 19.47 7.37
N GLU A 210 2.42 20.06 8.53
CA GLU A 210 1.46 20.02 9.64
C GLU A 210 0.12 20.67 9.25
N GLY A 211 -0.97 19.89 9.43
CA GLY A 211 -2.32 20.31 9.05
C GLY A 211 -2.62 20.27 7.56
N GLU A 212 -1.62 20.02 6.72
CA GLU A 212 -1.83 19.83 5.29
C GLU A 212 -2.60 18.55 5.03
N THR A 213 -3.58 18.61 4.13
CA THR A 213 -4.50 17.52 3.88
C THR A 213 -4.55 17.16 2.41
N VAL A 214 -4.54 15.85 2.11
CA VAL A 214 -4.81 15.30 0.78
C VAL A 214 -5.90 14.24 0.87
N GLN A 215 -6.70 14.13 -0.18
CA GLN A 215 -7.71 13.08 -0.30
C GLN A 215 -7.26 12.08 -1.37
N VAL A 216 -7.21 10.81 -1.02
CA VAL A 216 -6.74 9.71 -1.86
C VAL A 216 -7.88 8.70 -2.00
N GLU A 217 -8.04 8.15 -3.19
CA GLU A 217 -8.89 6.98 -3.38
C GLU A 217 -8.31 5.81 -2.55
N PRO A 218 -9.12 5.13 -1.71
CA PRO A 218 -8.60 4.13 -0.79
C PRO A 218 -7.78 3.02 -1.45
N GLY A 219 -8.12 2.58 -2.66
CA GLY A 219 -7.36 1.58 -3.43
C GLY A 219 -5.97 2.05 -3.84
N GLY A 220 -5.78 3.37 -3.98
CA GLY A 220 -4.50 3.99 -4.29
C GLY A 220 -3.59 4.22 -3.07
N PHE A 221 -4.07 4.05 -1.85
CA PHE A 221 -3.23 4.18 -0.66
C PHE A 221 -2.23 3.02 -0.57
N LEU A 222 -0.95 3.32 -0.26
CA LEU A 222 0.09 2.31 -0.08
C LEU A 222 0.69 2.35 1.33
N TYR A 223 1.19 3.50 1.79
CA TYR A 223 1.75 3.64 3.14
C TYR A 223 1.65 5.10 3.65
N LYS A 224 1.85 5.27 4.95
CA LYS A 224 1.99 6.57 5.61
C LYS A 224 2.86 6.48 6.85
N ASP A 225 3.52 7.59 7.20
CA ASP A 225 4.14 7.74 8.52
C ASP A 225 3.06 7.72 9.60
N ALA A 226 3.39 7.26 10.80
CA ALA A 226 2.43 7.13 11.90
C ALA A 226 1.83 8.48 12.32
N ALA A 227 2.59 9.58 12.19
CA ALA A 227 2.13 10.93 12.50
C ALA A 227 1.02 11.43 11.56
N VAL A 228 0.94 10.91 10.33
CA VAL A 228 -0.14 11.25 9.42
C VAL A 228 -1.43 10.61 9.92
N THR A 229 -2.41 11.43 10.23
CA THR A 229 -3.76 10.95 10.57
C THR A 229 -4.56 10.66 9.33
N PHE A 230 -5.55 9.76 9.42
CA PHE A 230 -6.46 9.52 8.32
C PHE A 230 -7.91 9.40 8.80
N ASP A 231 -8.83 9.78 7.92
CA ASP A 231 -10.27 9.65 8.09
C ASP A 231 -10.90 9.26 6.75
N ILE A 232 -12.03 8.59 6.80
CA ILE A 232 -12.78 8.19 5.61
C ILE A 232 -13.96 9.14 5.44
N SER A 233 -14.01 9.78 4.28
CA SER A 233 -15.09 10.71 3.91
C SER A 233 -15.80 10.23 2.64
N THR A 234 -17.12 10.39 2.61
CA THR A 234 -17.89 10.18 1.38
C THR A 234 -18.32 11.54 0.85
N GLN A 235 -17.79 11.90 -0.29
CA GLN A 235 -18.17 13.11 -0.99
C GLN A 235 -19.37 12.82 -1.89
N LYS A 236 -20.48 13.47 -1.62
CA LYS A 236 -21.66 13.37 -2.49
C LYS A 236 -21.35 14.03 -3.84
N LEU A 237 -21.67 13.34 -4.92
CA LEU A 237 -21.60 13.91 -6.24
C LEU A 237 -22.82 14.81 -6.49
N ASP A 238 -22.57 16.04 -6.94
CA ASP A 238 -23.64 16.90 -7.39
C ASP A 238 -24.10 16.41 -8.79
N THR A 239 -25.30 15.86 -8.83
CA THR A 239 -25.85 15.27 -10.06
C THR A 239 -26.50 16.31 -10.97
N GLY A 240 -26.18 17.60 -10.82
CA GLY A 240 -26.63 18.70 -11.70
C GLY A 240 -28.05 18.50 -12.25
N GLY A 241 -29.06 18.93 -11.52
CA GLY A 241 -30.45 19.11 -11.93
C GLY A 241 -31.19 17.98 -12.68
N GLY A 242 -32.00 17.22 -11.97
CA GLY A 242 -33.25 16.63 -12.52
C GLY A 242 -33.18 15.24 -13.15
N GLN A 243 -32.27 14.94 -14.04
CA GLN A 243 -32.23 13.63 -14.75
C GLN A 243 -31.45 12.55 -13.98
N GLY A 244 -30.41 12.91 -13.25
CA GLY A 244 -29.64 11.98 -12.42
C GLY A 244 -30.42 11.47 -11.22
N LEU A 245 -31.35 12.28 -10.66
CA LEU A 245 -32.17 11.89 -9.52
C LEU A 245 -33.20 10.81 -9.88
N GLN A 246 -33.71 10.80 -11.13
CA GLN A 246 -34.62 9.75 -11.60
C GLN A 246 -33.89 8.43 -11.85
N ALA A 247 -32.66 8.48 -12.39
CA ALA A 247 -31.83 7.30 -12.55
C ALA A 247 -31.41 6.71 -11.20
N ALA A 248 -31.02 7.55 -10.22
CA ALA A 248 -30.69 7.12 -8.89
C ALA A 248 -31.89 6.53 -8.14
N LYS A 249 -33.10 7.09 -8.27
CA LYS A 249 -34.33 6.50 -7.72
C LYS A 249 -34.66 5.16 -8.36
N GLY A 250 -34.40 4.99 -9.66
CA GLY A 250 -34.57 3.73 -10.38
C GLY A 250 -33.59 2.64 -9.92
N LEU A 251 -32.33 3.01 -9.63
CA LEU A 251 -31.34 2.09 -9.05
C LEU A 251 -31.66 1.77 -7.57
N ALA A 252 -32.07 2.76 -6.78
CA ALA A 252 -32.43 2.55 -5.38
C ALA A 252 -33.65 1.62 -5.25
N SER A 253 -34.65 1.76 -6.14
CA SER A 253 -35.80 0.86 -6.15
C SER A 253 -35.44 -0.58 -6.53
N ARG A 254 -34.45 -0.77 -7.44
CA ARG A 254 -33.90 -2.10 -7.77
C ARG A 254 -33.06 -2.66 -6.64
N GLY A 255 -32.29 -1.82 -5.92
CA GLY A 255 -31.53 -2.21 -4.74
C GLY A 255 -32.42 -2.65 -3.57
N PHE A 256 -33.55 -1.97 -3.35
CA PHE A 256 -34.55 -2.37 -2.33
C PHE A 256 -35.26 -3.70 -2.68
N ALA A 257 -35.49 -3.96 -3.95
CA ALA A 257 -36.01 -5.25 -4.42
C ALA A 257 -34.98 -6.37 -4.16
N GLY A 258 -33.68 -6.09 -4.38
CA GLY A 258 -32.58 -6.99 -4.04
C GLY A 258 -32.47 -7.28 -2.55
N LEU A 259 -32.65 -6.27 -1.69
CA LEU A 259 -32.64 -6.44 -0.21
C LEU A 259 -33.83 -7.26 0.28
N LYS A 260 -35.02 -7.10 -0.31
CA LYS A 260 -36.19 -7.95 -0.01
C LYS A 260 -35.96 -9.39 -0.47
N ALA A 261 -35.34 -9.60 -1.63
CA ALA A 261 -34.96 -10.93 -2.13
C ALA A 261 -33.89 -11.59 -1.25
N ALA A 262 -32.86 -10.84 -0.82
CA ALA A 262 -31.84 -11.32 0.11
C ALA A 262 -32.44 -11.70 1.48
N ARG A 263 -33.41 -10.95 1.99
CA ARG A 263 -34.11 -11.26 3.25
C ARG A 263 -35.01 -12.48 3.14
N SER A 264 -35.54 -12.76 1.94
CA SER A 264 -36.29 -13.99 1.65
C SER A 264 -35.38 -15.21 1.54
N LEU A 265 -34.19 -15.06 0.99
CA LEU A 265 -33.16 -16.10 0.87
C LEU A 265 -32.50 -16.44 2.21
N MET A 266 -32.39 -15.47 3.13
CA MET A 266 -31.91 -15.74 4.51
C MET A 266 -32.82 -16.65 5.34
N LYS A 267 -34.07 -16.88 4.93
CA LYS A 267 -34.97 -17.82 5.56
C LYS A 267 -34.80 -19.28 5.14
N GLY A 268 -34.03 -19.53 4.06
CA GLY A 268 -33.66 -20.90 3.62
C GLY A 268 -32.12 -21.04 3.67
N GLY A 269 -31.65 -21.89 4.54
CA GLY A 269 -30.29 -22.00 5.09
C GLY A 269 -29.06 -22.17 4.16
N ASP A 270 -29.17 -22.06 2.82
CA ASP A 270 -28.05 -22.39 1.90
C ASP A 270 -27.56 -21.23 1.01
N GLY A 271 -27.99 -20.00 1.28
CA GLY A 271 -27.76 -18.87 0.37
C GLY A 271 -26.63 -17.88 0.71
N LEU A 272 -25.86 -18.11 1.79
CA LEU A 272 -24.92 -17.09 2.30
C LEU A 272 -23.67 -16.91 1.44
N ALA A 273 -23.21 -17.95 0.76
CA ALA A 273 -21.98 -17.92 -0.05
C ALA A 273 -22.11 -17.10 -1.35
N GLY A 274 -23.32 -16.98 -1.91
CA GLY A 274 -23.54 -16.25 -3.18
C GLY A 274 -23.72 -14.73 -3.03
N VAL A 275 -24.06 -14.25 -1.82
CA VAL A 275 -24.27 -12.81 -1.56
C VAL A 275 -22.98 -12.08 -1.16
N LEU A 276 -21.97 -12.85 -0.78
CA LEU A 276 -20.64 -12.33 -0.40
C LEU A 276 -19.68 -12.23 -1.59
N SER A 277 -20.11 -12.49 -2.83
CA SER A 277 -19.35 -12.17 -4.02
C SER A 277 -19.16 -10.64 -4.10
N SER A 278 -17.95 -10.21 -4.47
CA SER A 278 -17.50 -8.81 -4.47
C SER A 278 -18.47 -7.82 -5.12
N GLY A 279 -19.25 -8.23 -6.12
CA GLY A 279 -20.27 -7.41 -6.76
C GLY A 279 -21.51 -7.13 -5.89
N GLY A 280 -21.89 -8.02 -4.96
CA GLY A 280 -23.05 -7.83 -4.09
C GLY A 280 -22.80 -6.85 -2.94
N LEU A 281 -21.57 -6.80 -2.43
CA LEU A 281 -21.16 -5.85 -1.38
C LEU A 281 -21.01 -4.42 -1.91
N GLN A 282 -20.47 -4.24 -3.13
CA GLN A 282 -20.36 -2.93 -3.78
C GLN A 282 -21.75 -2.35 -4.09
N THR A 283 -22.68 -3.17 -4.58
CA THR A 283 -24.08 -2.72 -4.84
C THR A 283 -24.82 -2.38 -3.55
N ALA A 284 -24.60 -3.10 -2.47
CA ALA A 284 -25.19 -2.80 -1.16
C ALA A 284 -24.59 -1.52 -0.54
N ALA A 285 -23.30 -1.29 -0.69
CA ALA A 285 -22.62 -0.10 -0.22
C ALA A 285 -23.07 1.15 -1.01
N ALA A 286 -23.15 1.08 -2.34
CA ALA A 286 -23.66 2.16 -3.18
C ALA A 286 -25.15 2.48 -2.87
N ALA A 287 -25.95 1.48 -2.51
CA ALA A 287 -27.33 1.68 -2.10
C ALA A 287 -27.47 2.38 -0.73
N LEU A 288 -26.49 2.21 0.16
CA LEU A 288 -26.49 2.81 1.50
C LEU A 288 -25.92 4.23 1.53
N THR A 289 -25.00 4.57 0.63
CA THR A 289 -24.29 5.86 0.63
C THR A 289 -24.80 6.86 -0.40
N GLY A 290 -25.66 6.44 -1.34
CA GLY A 290 -26.07 7.24 -2.51
C GLY A 290 -24.91 7.42 -3.51
N PRO A 291 -25.08 8.18 -4.60
CA PRO A 291 -24.01 8.47 -5.56
C PRO A 291 -22.96 9.37 -4.89
N GLY A 292 -21.88 8.78 -4.44
CA GLY A 292 -20.76 9.47 -3.78
C GLY A 292 -19.46 8.77 -4.03
N ILE A 293 -18.37 9.51 -3.95
CA ILE A 293 -17.00 8.97 -3.98
C ILE A 293 -16.53 8.85 -2.54
N THR A 294 -16.06 7.66 -2.16
CA THR A 294 -15.39 7.42 -0.88
C THR A 294 -13.92 7.78 -1.02
N LEU A 295 -13.42 8.67 -0.16
CA LEU A 295 -12.05 9.12 -0.16
C LEU A 295 -11.43 8.93 1.23
N MET A 296 -10.17 8.57 1.25
CA MET A 296 -9.31 8.57 2.43
C MET A 296 -8.68 9.96 2.55
N ARG A 297 -9.03 10.68 3.60
CA ARG A 297 -8.45 11.98 3.93
C ARG A 297 -7.23 11.77 4.81
N LEU A 298 -6.06 12.18 4.32
CA LEU A 298 -4.78 12.07 5.02
C LEU A 298 -4.32 13.45 5.42
N THR A 299 -3.97 13.63 6.70
CA THR A 299 -3.54 14.93 7.25
C THR A 299 -2.18 14.79 7.91
N GLY A 300 -1.21 15.59 7.46
CA GLY A 300 0.16 15.62 7.96
C GLY A 300 0.31 16.10 9.40
N PRO A 301 1.50 16.03 9.95
CA PRO A 301 2.76 15.99 9.21
C PRO A 301 3.22 14.55 8.88
N GLY A 302 3.96 14.40 7.78
CA GLY A 302 4.65 13.15 7.43
C GLY A 302 4.48 12.71 5.98
N ARG A 303 5.12 11.60 5.62
CA ARG A 303 5.10 11.04 4.27
C ARG A 303 3.85 10.21 4.05
N VAL A 304 3.38 10.27 2.80
CA VAL A 304 2.29 9.45 2.27
C VAL A 304 2.74 8.86 0.95
N GLY A 305 2.62 7.54 0.80
CA GLY A 305 2.86 6.81 -0.44
C GLY A 305 1.56 6.35 -1.06
N ILE A 306 1.46 6.52 -2.37
CA ILE A 306 0.33 6.03 -3.17
C ILE A 306 0.81 5.19 -4.33
N GLN A 307 -0.07 4.33 -4.82
CA GLN A 307 0.13 3.52 -6.01
C GLN A 307 -0.83 3.95 -7.12
N SER A 308 -0.37 3.91 -8.37
CA SER A 308 -1.14 4.44 -9.51
C SER A 308 -2.20 3.46 -10.05
N MET A 309 -2.14 2.21 -9.63
CA MET A 309 -3.07 1.17 -10.03
C MET A 309 -3.54 0.42 -8.77
N TYR A 310 -4.78 -0.02 -8.76
CA TYR A 310 -5.27 -0.97 -7.78
C TYR A 310 -5.92 -2.15 -8.49
N MET A 311 -5.75 -3.33 -7.92
CA MET A 311 -6.44 -4.52 -8.37
C MET A 311 -7.71 -4.67 -7.53
N GLU A 312 -8.86 -4.71 -8.18
CA GLU A 312 -10.04 -5.26 -7.50
C GLU A 312 -9.71 -6.72 -7.19
N HIS A 313 -9.55 -7.04 -5.92
CA HIS A 313 -9.46 -8.44 -5.53
C HIS A 313 -10.83 -9.07 -5.81
N GLY A 314 -10.98 -9.58 -7.02
CA GLY A 314 -12.01 -10.55 -7.30
C GLY A 314 -11.79 -11.70 -6.32
N ALA A 315 -12.83 -12.05 -5.56
CA ALA A 315 -12.79 -13.19 -4.67
C ALA A 315 -12.24 -14.40 -5.44
N ALA A 316 -11.05 -14.87 -5.02
CA ALA A 316 -10.53 -16.16 -5.43
C ALA A 316 -11.27 -17.25 -4.67
#